data_795a1171469754440b062319cdf2936e
#
_entry.id   795a1171469754440b062319cdf2936e
#
_cell.length_a   1.000
_cell.length_b   1.000
_cell.length_c   1.000
_cell.angle_alpha   90.00
_cell.angle_beta   90.00
_cell.angle_gamma   90.00
#
_symmetry.space_group_name_H-M   'P 1'
#
loop_
_entity.id
_entity.type
_entity.pdbx_description
1 polymer ?
#
loop_
_entity_poly.entity_id
_entity_poly.type
_entity_poly.pdbx_seq_one_letter_code
_entity_poly.pdbx_strand_id
1 'polypeptide(L)'
;MASNAPINTIIPLGTGSKWGDNNELRYSLRSLNRGGVVLVGECPEWFTGDRIPCNEGGVATLNIWNKLKAACLSPLVSDQFIYANDDYFYLEPLEMANWHGTLINGNNAYKDLCRHTMRILKLNGLGTTFWDIHRPMLIDKAKFLECYEFFENHTCIGLGLIVKSCYGNYAGMTGIHMPDIKLAYWNGVPDCDMFSIGDGCLDARFKAFCEEQWPEKSIYEK
;
A
#
# COMPACT_ATOMS: atom_id res chain seq x y z
N MET A 1 -23.93 17.81 -0.96
CA MET A 1 -23.16 17.90 -2.22
C MET A 1 -21.82 17.22 -1.95
N ALA A 2 -21.54 16.11 -2.63
CA ALA A 2 -20.26 15.45 -2.49
C ALA A 2 -19.18 16.39 -3.03
N SER A 3 -18.13 16.62 -2.23
CA SER A 3 -16.97 17.42 -2.63
C SER A 3 -16.30 16.72 -3.83
N ASN A 4 -16.20 17.43 -4.95
CA ASN A 4 -15.44 17.00 -6.14
C ASN A 4 -13.90 17.15 -5.93
N ALA A 5 -13.43 17.11 -4.70
CA ALA A 5 -12.00 17.12 -4.44
C ALA A 5 -11.35 15.86 -4.99
N PRO A 6 -10.20 15.95 -5.63
CA PRO A 6 -9.50 14.77 -6.13
C PRO A 6 -9.17 13.83 -4.98
N ILE A 7 -9.40 12.53 -5.20
CA ILE A 7 -9.07 11.48 -4.22
C ILE A 7 -7.55 11.40 -4.08
N ASN A 8 -7.03 11.55 -2.85
CA ASN A 8 -5.60 11.42 -2.58
C ASN A 8 -5.11 9.97 -2.75
N THR A 9 -3.83 9.83 -3.09
CA THR A 9 -3.10 8.56 -2.96
C THR A 9 -2.17 8.65 -1.74
N ILE A 10 -2.36 7.78 -0.77
CA ILE A 10 -1.58 7.72 0.46
C ILE A 10 -0.55 6.61 0.34
N ILE A 11 0.71 6.98 0.53
CA ILE A 11 1.83 6.03 0.52
C ILE A 11 2.50 6.07 1.90
N PRO A 12 2.30 5.04 2.74
CA PRO A 12 3.05 4.87 3.97
C PRO A 12 4.51 4.54 3.65
N LEU A 13 5.42 5.48 3.88
CA LEU A 13 6.84 5.29 3.61
C LEU A 13 7.62 4.98 4.89
N GLY A 14 8.43 3.92 4.86
CA GLY A 14 9.34 3.52 5.92
C GLY A 14 10.78 3.92 5.63
N THR A 15 11.67 3.71 6.61
CA THR A 15 13.12 3.83 6.43
C THR A 15 13.67 2.62 5.68
N GLY A 16 14.80 2.78 4.98
CA GLY A 16 15.58 1.66 4.47
C GLY A 16 15.29 1.23 3.05
N SER A 17 15.07 2.19 2.14
CA SER A 17 15.06 1.94 0.70
C SER A 17 16.27 1.10 0.25
N LYS A 18 16.02 0.06 -0.52
CA LYS A 18 17.05 -0.82 -1.10
C LYS A 18 17.66 -0.25 -2.37
N TRP A 19 16.95 0.64 -3.03
CA TRP A 19 17.40 1.29 -4.27
C TRP A 19 17.82 2.74 -4.01
N GLY A 20 18.61 2.99 -3.00
CA GLY A 20 19.20 4.30 -2.67
C GLY A 20 18.30 5.51 -2.93
N ASP A 21 18.25 6.46 -2.04
CA ASP A 21 17.43 7.69 -2.17
C ASP A 21 15.94 7.45 -2.53
N ASN A 22 15.38 6.31 -2.11
CA ASN A 22 13.99 5.91 -2.41
C ASN A 22 13.65 5.94 -3.92
N ASN A 23 14.51 5.40 -4.78
CA ASN A 23 14.26 5.40 -6.21
C ASN A 23 13.09 4.48 -6.61
N GLU A 24 12.75 3.44 -5.84
CA GLU A 24 11.52 2.67 -6.05
C GLU A 24 10.29 3.59 -5.95
N LEU A 25 10.19 4.44 -4.94
CA LEU A 25 9.13 5.43 -4.82
C LEU A 25 9.17 6.43 -5.98
N ARG A 26 10.38 6.91 -6.37
CA ARG A 26 10.53 7.88 -7.45
C ARG A 26 9.92 7.37 -8.77
N TYR A 27 10.26 6.16 -9.18
CA TYR A 27 9.72 5.57 -10.41
C TYR A 27 8.27 5.10 -10.25
N SER A 28 7.86 4.68 -9.06
CA SER A 28 6.45 4.44 -8.74
C SER A 28 5.61 5.70 -8.98
N LEU A 29 6.05 6.87 -8.50
CA LEU A 29 5.37 8.15 -8.72
C LEU A 29 5.37 8.60 -10.18
N ARG A 30 6.46 8.35 -10.92
CA ARG A 30 6.52 8.63 -12.36
C ARG A 30 5.52 7.76 -13.12
N SER A 31 5.43 6.48 -12.79
CA SER A 31 4.49 5.53 -13.40
C SER A 31 3.03 5.84 -13.04
N LEU A 32 2.77 6.26 -11.82
CA LEU A 32 1.42 6.61 -11.35
C LEU A 32 0.86 7.85 -12.08
N ASN A 33 1.72 8.80 -12.43
CA ASN A 33 1.43 10.01 -13.22
C ASN A 33 0.13 10.74 -12.80
N ARG A 34 -0.08 10.94 -11.50
CA ARG A 34 -1.25 11.69 -10.97
C ARG A 34 -0.89 12.59 -9.80
N GLY A 35 -1.72 13.61 -9.60
CA GLY A 35 -1.65 14.51 -8.46
C GLY A 35 -2.31 13.95 -7.19
N GLY A 36 -2.14 14.66 -6.09
CA GLY A 36 -2.78 14.35 -4.81
C GLY A 36 -2.10 13.20 -4.03
N VAL A 37 -0.82 12.95 -4.26
CA VAL A 37 -0.04 11.99 -3.44
C VAL A 37 0.37 12.64 -2.12
N VAL A 38 0.17 11.92 -1.02
CA VAL A 38 0.61 12.28 0.32
C VAL A 38 1.48 11.16 0.89
N LEU A 39 2.70 11.48 1.28
CA LEU A 39 3.57 10.53 1.99
C LEU A 39 3.26 10.57 3.50
N VAL A 40 3.27 9.40 4.13
CA VAL A 40 3.08 9.27 5.58
C VAL A 40 4.23 8.50 6.20
N GLY A 41 4.98 9.17 7.09
CA GLY A 41 6.19 8.65 7.72
C GLY A 41 7.42 9.35 7.17
N GLU A 42 8.36 8.58 6.61
CA GLU A 42 9.56 9.11 5.98
C GLU A 42 9.25 9.94 4.73
N CYS A 43 10.18 10.85 4.40
CA CYS A 43 10.03 11.71 3.25
C CYS A 43 11.40 12.01 2.62
N PRO A 44 11.69 11.54 1.41
CA PRO A 44 12.93 11.85 0.72
C PRO A 44 13.08 13.36 0.47
N GLU A 45 14.31 13.88 0.49
CA GLU A 45 14.58 15.31 0.28
C GLU A 45 14.13 15.83 -1.09
N TRP A 46 14.08 14.96 -2.10
CA TRP A 46 13.63 15.32 -3.44
C TRP A 46 12.11 15.42 -3.60
N PHE A 47 11.33 14.89 -2.64
CA PHE A 47 9.86 14.92 -2.72
C PHE A 47 9.32 16.30 -2.35
N THR A 48 8.45 16.84 -3.19
CA THR A 48 7.87 18.19 -3.04
C THR A 48 6.37 18.20 -2.72
N GLY A 49 5.73 17.02 -2.62
CA GLY A 49 4.31 16.88 -2.30
C GLY A 49 4.00 17.02 -0.81
N ASP A 50 2.74 16.79 -0.49
CA ASP A 50 2.26 16.80 0.90
C ASP A 50 2.82 15.62 1.71
N ARG A 51 3.11 15.87 2.99
CA ARG A 51 3.61 14.86 3.92
C ARG A 51 2.94 14.93 5.27
N ILE A 52 2.79 13.78 5.89
CA ILE A 52 2.31 13.63 7.27
C ILE A 52 3.41 12.92 8.06
N PRO A 53 4.09 13.61 8.97
CA PRO A 53 5.09 12.96 9.83
C PRO A 53 4.43 11.87 10.69
N CYS A 54 5.06 10.71 10.75
CA CYS A 54 4.64 9.61 11.60
C CYS A 54 5.86 8.81 12.03
N ASN A 55 6.08 8.74 13.33
CA ASN A 55 7.24 8.01 13.87
C ASN A 55 7.05 6.50 13.70
N GLU A 56 8.11 5.83 13.36
CA GLU A 56 8.16 4.37 13.36
C GLU A 56 8.56 3.83 14.74
N GLY A 57 7.94 2.72 15.12
CA GLY A 57 8.28 2.00 16.34
C GLY A 57 7.68 0.60 16.30
N GLY A 58 8.47 -0.40 16.71
CA GLY A 58 7.97 -1.77 16.80
C GLY A 58 7.89 -2.52 15.46
N VAL A 59 6.80 -3.25 15.25
CA VAL A 59 6.62 -4.17 14.13
C VAL A 59 6.16 -3.42 12.87
N ALA A 60 6.69 -3.78 11.71
CA ALA A 60 6.38 -3.12 10.42
C ALA A 60 4.88 -3.01 10.13
N THR A 61 4.09 -4.05 10.40
CA THR A 61 2.64 -4.02 10.22
C THR A 61 1.94 -3.01 11.11
N LEU A 62 2.39 -2.84 12.36
CA LEU A 62 1.84 -1.83 13.26
C LEU A 62 2.18 -0.41 12.78
N ASN A 63 3.37 -0.22 12.20
CA ASN A 63 3.75 1.06 11.60
C ASN A 63 2.80 1.45 10.46
N ILE A 64 2.37 0.49 9.61
CA ILE A 64 1.39 0.74 8.54
C ILE A 64 0.05 1.17 9.14
N TRP A 65 -0.45 0.47 10.16
CA TRP A 65 -1.68 0.86 10.86
C TRP A 65 -1.63 2.29 11.39
N ASN A 66 -0.54 2.64 12.08
CA ASN A 66 -0.34 3.98 12.66
C ASN A 66 -0.24 5.07 11.57
N LYS A 67 0.45 4.79 10.47
CA LYS A 67 0.55 5.71 9.34
C LYS A 67 -0.80 5.96 8.68
N LEU A 68 -1.58 4.92 8.44
CA LEU A 68 -2.92 5.08 7.88
C LEU A 68 -3.89 5.77 8.87
N LYS A 69 -3.78 5.51 10.18
CA LYS A 69 -4.50 6.28 11.20
C LYS A 69 -4.13 7.76 11.16
N ALA A 70 -2.84 8.09 11.08
CA ALA A 70 -2.37 9.47 10.95
C ALA A 70 -2.91 10.14 9.67
N ALA A 71 -2.95 9.41 8.54
CA ALA A 71 -3.59 9.89 7.32
C ALA A 71 -5.07 10.19 7.52
N CYS A 72 -5.81 9.28 8.15
CA CYS A 72 -7.24 9.46 8.43
C CYS A 72 -7.54 10.67 9.33
N LEU A 73 -6.66 10.99 10.26
CA LEU A 73 -6.81 12.14 11.17
C LEU A 73 -6.36 13.45 10.54
N SER A 74 -5.66 13.44 9.41
CA SER A 74 -5.13 14.61 8.76
C SER A 74 -6.18 15.34 7.90
N PRO A 75 -6.26 16.67 7.95
CA PRO A 75 -7.09 17.46 7.04
C PRO A 75 -6.53 17.50 5.60
N LEU A 76 -5.29 17.11 5.38
CA LEU A 76 -4.66 17.05 4.04
C LEU A 76 -5.21 15.92 3.17
N VAL A 77 -5.87 14.93 3.77
CA VAL A 77 -6.34 13.73 3.10
C VAL A 77 -7.85 13.81 2.89
N SER A 78 -8.32 13.46 1.69
CA SER A 78 -9.74 13.39 1.35
C SER A 78 -10.48 12.32 2.16
N ASP A 79 -11.80 12.43 2.30
CA ASP A 79 -12.64 11.48 3.08
C ASP A 79 -12.51 10.05 2.57
N GLN A 80 -12.31 9.88 1.28
CA GLN A 80 -11.88 8.64 0.67
C GLN A 80 -10.50 8.84 0.05
N PHE A 81 -9.63 7.83 0.18
CA PHE A 81 -8.29 7.87 -0.40
C PHE A 81 -7.86 6.48 -0.89
N ILE A 82 -6.88 6.48 -1.79
CA ILE A 82 -6.23 5.26 -2.27
C ILE A 82 -5.03 4.97 -1.38
N TYR A 83 -5.00 3.79 -0.78
CA TYR A 83 -3.78 3.27 -0.14
C TYR A 83 -2.95 2.52 -1.19
N ALA A 84 -1.70 2.94 -1.38
CA ALA A 84 -0.73 2.31 -2.26
C ALA A 84 0.62 2.14 -1.53
N ASN A 85 1.46 1.24 -2.03
CA ASN A 85 2.84 1.10 -1.58
C ASN A 85 3.80 1.86 -2.51
N ASP A 86 5.02 2.08 -2.04
CA ASP A 86 6.11 2.75 -2.73
C ASP A 86 6.74 1.92 -3.86
N ASP A 87 6.44 0.63 -3.91
CA ASP A 87 6.95 -0.35 -4.87
C ASP A 87 5.93 -0.75 -5.97
N TYR A 88 4.90 0.09 -6.20
CA TYR A 88 3.88 -0.15 -7.23
C TYR A 88 4.22 0.58 -8.53
N PHE A 89 4.27 -0.14 -9.64
CA PHE A 89 4.60 0.36 -10.97
C PHE A 89 3.41 0.18 -11.91
N TYR A 90 2.93 1.27 -12.49
CA TYR A 90 1.73 1.32 -13.31
C TYR A 90 2.11 1.35 -14.78
N LEU A 91 1.66 0.35 -15.54
CA LEU A 91 1.82 0.28 -17.00
C LEU A 91 0.62 0.90 -17.72
N GLU A 92 -0.53 0.91 -17.05
CA GLU A 92 -1.78 1.51 -17.49
C GLU A 92 -2.30 2.50 -16.43
N PRO A 93 -3.21 3.43 -16.78
CA PRO A 93 -3.84 4.31 -15.81
C PRO A 93 -4.49 3.54 -14.67
N LEU A 94 -4.32 4.03 -13.43
CA LEU A 94 -4.85 3.37 -12.25
C LEU A 94 -6.37 3.20 -12.33
N GLU A 95 -6.83 1.97 -12.36
CA GLU A 95 -8.23 1.63 -12.27
C GLU A 95 -8.73 1.68 -10.82
N MET A 96 -9.86 2.32 -10.59
CA MET A 96 -10.48 2.46 -9.26
C MET A 96 -11.42 1.30 -8.97
N ALA A 97 -10.85 0.14 -8.67
CA ALA A 97 -11.58 -1.04 -8.23
C ALA A 97 -10.93 -1.62 -6.96
N ASN A 98 -11.62 -2.53 -6.31
CA ASN A 98 -11.06 -3.28 -5.19
C ASN A 98 -10.73 -4.69 -5.66
N TRP A 99 -9.54 -5.15 -5.30
CA TRP A 99 -9.07 -6.48 -5.68
C TRP A 99 -8.71 -7.30 -4.45
N HIS A 100 -9.03 -8.56 -4.51
CA HIS A 100 -8.63 -9.55 -3.51
C HIS A 100 -8.02 -10.77 -4.19
N GLY A 101 -7.32 -11.58 -3.42
CA GLY A 101 -6.67 -12.77 -3.95
C GLY A 101 -6.88 -14.00 -3.08
N THR A 102 -6.04 -14.98 -3.31
CA THR A 102 -5.97 -16.19 -2.49
C THR A 102 -4.71 -16.18 -1.66
N LEU A 103 -4.84 -16.43 -0.37
CA LEU A 103 -3.68 -16.64 0.50
C LEU A 103 -2.92 -17.90 0.05
N ILE A 104 -1.77 -17.72 -0.56
CA ILE A 104 -0.90 -18.81 -1.00
C ILE A 104 -0.24 -19.43 0.22
N ASN A 105 -0.25 -20.76 0.30
CA ASN A 105 0.45 -21.50 1.34
C ASN A 105 1.97 -21.29 1.29
N GLY A 106 2.59 -21.36 2.43
CA GLY A 106 4.03 -21.19 2.58
C GLY A 106 4.44 -21.13 4.05
N ASN A 107 5.71 -21.31 4.32
CA ASN A 107 6.27 -21.35 5.67
C ASN A 107 7.27 -20.21 5.85
N ASN A 108 6.77 -19.01 6.09
CA ASN A 108 7.57 -17.85 6.51
C ASN A 108 6.75 -16.95 7.43
N ALA A 109 7.42 -16.03 8.10
CA ALA A 109 6.81 -15.15 9.09
C ALA A 109 5.62 -14.33 8.53
N TYR A 110 5.68 -13.89 7.26
CA TYR A 110 4.59 -13.17 6.62
C TYR A 110 3.34 -14.07 6.44
N LYS A 111 3.53 -15.32 6.00
CA LYS A 111 2.42 -16.27 5.84
C LYS A 111 1.81 -16.68 7.18
N ASP A 112 2.62 -16.76 8.25
CA ASP A 112 2.12 -16.95 9.61
C ASP A 112 1.26 -15.78 10.05
N LEU A 113 1.69 -14.55 9.78
CA LEU A 113 0.93 -13.35 10.06
C LEU A 113 -0.39 -13.30 9.28
N CYS A 114 -0.38 -13.67 7.99
CA CYS A 114 -1.61 -13.78 7.20
C CYS A 114 -2.59 -14.79 7.81
N ARG A 115 -2.11 -15.99 8.17
CA ARG A 115 -2.93 -17.02 8.82
C ARG A 115 -3.48 -16.54 10.16
N HIS A 116 -2.64 -15.87 10.95
CA HIS A 116 -3.06 -15.27 12.21
C HIS A 116 -4.17 -14.24 11.99
N THR A 117 -3.99 -13.33 11.03
CA THR A 117 -5.01 -12.33 10.67
C THR A 117 -6.33 -12.99 10.28
N MET A 118 -6.32 -14.01 9.40
CA MET A 118 -7.54 -14.73 9.01
C MET A 118 -8.21 -15.41 10.21
N ARG A 119 -7.43 -15.95 11.15
CA ARG A 119 -7.96 -16.53 12.40
C ARG A 119 -8.64 -15.47 13.26
N ILE A 120 -8.04 -14.30 13.44
CA ILE A 120 -8.63 -13.20 14.23
C ILE A 120 -9.93 -12.73 13.59
N LEU A 121 -9.96 -12.54 12.27
CA LEU A 121 -11.16 -12.18 11.52
C LEU A 121 -12.29 -13.18 11.77
N LYS A 122 -12.01 -14.47 11.63
CA LYS A 122 -12.98 -15.55 11.85
C LYS A 122 -13.50 -15.59 13.28
N LEU A 123 -12.63 -15.41 14.28
CA LEU A 123 -13.03 -15.40 15.70
C LEU A 123 -13.96 -14.24 16.03
N ASN A 124 -13.89 -13.16 15.28
CA ASN A 124 -14.76 -11.98 15.45
C ASN A 124 -15.98 -12.01 14.50
N GLY A 125 -16.27 -13.15 13.86
CA GLY A 125 -17.44 -13.29 12.97
C GLY A 125 -17.35 -12.51 11.66
N LEU A 126 -16.15 -12.05 11.28
CA LEU A 126 -15.91 -11.31 10.05
C LEU A 126 -15.62 -12.25 8.88
N GLY A 127 -15.71 -11.72 7.65
CA GLY A 127 -15.25 -12.40 6.45
C GLY A 127 -13.74 -12.71 6.53
N THR A 128 -13.29 -13.66 5.69
CA THR A 128 -11.88 -14.06 5.61
C THR A 128 -11.34 -13.93 4.19
N THR A 129 -11.83 -12.98 3.43
CA THR A 129 -11.30 -12.64 2.11
C THR A 129 -9.90 -12.08 2.26
N PHE A 130 -8.96 -12.58 1.45
CA PHE A 130 -7.57 -12.14 1.47
C PHE A 130 -7.41 -10.90 0.58
N TRP A 131 -7.36 -9.72 1.20
CA TRP A 131 -7.24 -8.43 0.51
C TRP A 131 -5.79 -7.96 0.34
N ASP A 132 -4.83 -8.63 0.96
CA ASP A 132 -3.43 -8.18 0.96
C ASP A 132 -2.65 -8.67 -0.27
N ILE A 133 -3.16 -8.34 -1.43
CA ILE A 133 -2.44 -8.44 -2.69
C ILE A 133 -1.77 -7.10 -3.02
N HIS A 134 -0.76 -7.11 -3.88
CA HIS A 134 0.04 -5.92 -4.22
C HIS A 134 -0.69 -5.02 -5.23
N ARG A 135 -1.89 -4.59 -4.85
CA ARG A 135 -2.71 -3.61 -5.58
C ARG A 135 -3.20 -2.52 -4.64
N PRO A 136 -3.44 -1.29 -5.14
CA PRO A 136 -4.03 -0.22 -4.34
C PRO A 136 -5.38 -0.62 -3.78
N MET A 137 -5.78 0.04 -2.68
CA MET A 137 -7.08 -0.17 -2.03
C MET A 137 -7.73 1.18 -1.74
N LEU A 138 -9.02 1.31 -2.08
CA LEU A 138 -9.82 2.47 -1.69
C LEU A 138 -10.21 2.34 -0.21
N ILE A 139 -9.92 3.39 0.56
CA ILE A 139 -10.21 3.46 2.00
C ILE A 139 -11.08 4.68 2.29
N ASP A 140 -12.13 4.48 3.07
CA ASP A 140 -12.93 5.54 3.69
C ASP A 140 -12.35 5.84 5.08
N LYS A 141 -12.09 7.11 5.38
CA LYS A 141 -11.46 7.55 6.64
C LYS A 141 -12.24 7.13 7.88
N ALA A 142 -13.53 7.42 7.89
CA ALA A 142 -14.37 7.15 9.06
C ALA A 142 -14.42 5.66 9.32
N LYS A 143 -14.62 4.87 8.24
CA LYS A 143 -14.67 3.42 8.33
C LYS A 143 -13.33 2.80 8.73
N PHE A 144 -12.22 3.40 8.29
CA PHE A 144 -10.90 2.94 8.72
C PHE A 144 -10.65 3.21 10.21
N LEU A 145 -11.05 4.35 10.73
CA LEU A 145 -10.90 4.66 12.16
C LEU A 145 -11.74 3.72 13.03
N GLU A 146 -12.98 3.41 12.64
CA GLU A 146 -13.79 2.38 13.31
C GLU A 146 -13.09 1.01 13.29
N CYS A 147 -12.55 0.61 12.14
CA CYS A 147 -11.79 -0.63 11.98
C CYS A 147 -10.53 -0.64 12.85
N TYR A 148 -9.80 0.48 12.90
CA TYR A 148 -8.62 0.61 13.76
C TYR A 148 -8.96 0.40 15.23
N GLU A 149 -9.97 1.10 15.75
CA GLU A 149 -10.43 0.98 17.15
C GLU A 149 -10.90 -0.45 17.47
N PHE A 150 -11.63 -1.07 16.53
CA PHE A 150 -12.07 -2.46 16.69
C PHE A 150 -10.88 -3.39 16.88
N PHE A 151 -9.87 -3.32 16.02
CA PHE A 151 -8.72 -4.21 16.09
C PHE A 151 -7.71 -3.81 17.17
N GLU A 152 -7.55 -2.54 17.50
CA GLU A 152 -6.68 -2.09 18.61
C GLU A 152 -7.03 -2.80 19.93
N ASN A 153 -8.31 -3.01 20.18
CA ASN A 153 -8.80 -3.71 21.35
C ASN A 153 -8.70 -5.25 21.26
N HIS A 154 -8.53 -5.80 20.06
CA HIS A 154 -8.50 -7.24 19.81
C HIS A 154 -7.10 -7.77 19.46
N THR A 155 -6.16 -6.87 19.21
CA THR A 155 -4.78 -7.27 18.92
C THR A 155 -4.07 -7.58 20.21
N CYS A 156 -3.74 -8.84 20.41
CA CYS A 156 -2.61 -9.18 21.29
C CYS A 156 -1.38 -8.46 20.74
N ILE A 157 -1.04 -7.38 21.40
CA ILE A 157 0.16 -6.58 21.28
C ILE A 157 1.35 -7.48 20.91
N GLY A 158 1.91 -7.30 19.72
CA GLY A 158 3.18 -7.94 19.36
C GLY A 158 3.33 -8.38 17.91
N LEU A 159 2.32 -8.88 17.24
CA LEU A 159 2.46 -9.36 15.86
C LEU A 159 1.87 -8.40 14.81
N GLY A 160 1.00 -7.47 15.20
CA GLY A 160 0.21 -6.68 14.26
C GLY A 160 -0.78 -7.57 13.48
N LEU A 161 -1.58 -6.95 12.61
CA LEU A 161 -2.47 -7.64 11.67
C LEU A 161 -2.30 -7.05 10.27
N ILE A 162 -2.65 -7.82 9.27
CA ILE A 162 -2.60 -7.36 7.87
C ILE A 162 -3.72 -6.34 7.61
N VAL A 163 -3.34 -5.09 7.43
CA VAL A 163 -4.23 -3.93 7.35
C VAL A 163 -5.31 -4.10 6.29
N LYS A 164 -4.94 -4.38 5.04
CA LYS A 164 -5.90 -4.50 3.93
C LYS A 164 -6.93 -5.59 4.18
N SER A 165 -6.50 -6.76 4.70
CA SER A 165 -7.41 -7.86 4.99
C SER A 165 -8.32 -7.55 6.18
N CYS A 166 -7.83 -6.86 7.19
CA CYS A 166 -8.67 -6.40 8.30
C CYS A 166 -9.71 -5.39 7.82
N TYR A 167 -9.27 -4.33 7.16
CA TYR A 167 -10.15 -3.28 6.68
C TYR A 167 -11.20 -3.79 5.69
N GLY A 168 -10.79 -4.54 4.67
CA GLY A 168 -11.71 -5.04 3.63
C GLY A 168 -12.80 -5.95 4.19
N ASN A 169 -12.47 -6.83 5.15
CA ASN A 169 -13.46 -7.70 5.79
C ASN A 169 -14.33 -6.94 6.81
N TYR A 170 -13.75 -6.01 7.57
CA TYR A 170 -14.50 -5.17 8.53
C TYR A 170 -15.49 -4.24 7.80
N ALA A 171 -15.07 -3.64 6.69
CA ALA A 171 -15.91 -2.76 5.89
C ALA A 171 -16.92 -3.52 5.01
N GLY A 172 -16.88 -4.86 4.99
CA GLY A 172 -17.76 -5.67 4.15
C GLY A 172 -17.53 -5.43 2.65
N MET A 173 -16.29 -5.17 2.25
CA MET A 173 -15.97 -4.84 0.86
C MET A 173 -16.26 -5.98 -0.09
N THR A 174 -16.66 -5.63 -1.30
CA THR A 174 -16.72 -6.53 -2.46
C THR A 174 -15.63 -6.15 -3.46
N GLY A 175 -15.14 -7.09 -4.24
CA GLY A 175 -14.07 -6.83 -5.18
C GLY A 175 -13.88 -7.95 -6.20
N ILE A 176 -12.90 -7.76 -7.07
CA ILE A 176 -12.54 -8.69 -8.14
C ILE A 176 -11.43 -9.61 -7.64
N HIS A 177 -11.59 -10.90 -7.84
CA HIS A 177 -10.52 -11.86 -7.52
C HIS A 177 -9.43 -11.81 -8.59
N MET A 178 -8.17 -11.65 -8.15
CA MET A 178 -6.99 -11.62 -9.01
C MET A 178 -5.81 -12.36 -8.40
N PRO A 179 -4.88 -12.87 -9.22
CA PRO A 179 -3.58 -13.30 -8.72
C PRO A 179 -2.78 -12.11 -8.19
N ASP A 180 -1.89 -12.36 -7.25
CA ASP A 180 -0.94 -11.35 -6.79
C ASP A 180 0.10 -11.06 -7.88
N ILE A 181 0.42 -9.80 -8.07
CA ILE A 181 1.30 -9.28 -9.14
C ILE A 181 2.69 -8.89 -8.65
N LYS A 182 3.09 -9.36 -7.47
CA LYS A 182 4.45 -9.13 -6.96
C LYS A 182 5.49 -9.98 -7.67
N LEU A 183 6.44 -9.32 -8.32
CA LEU A 183 7.58 -9.95 -8.96
C LEU A 183 8.69 -10.20 -7.94
N ALA A 184 9.18 -11.44 -7.86
CA ALA A 184 10.33 -11.77 -7.01
C ALA A 184 11.67 -11.44 -7.71
N TYR A 185 11.71 -11.55 -9.03
CA TYR A 185 12.87 -11.27 -9.88
C TYR A 185 12.41 -10.60 -11.17
N TRP A 186 13.27 -9.75 -11.76
CA TRP A 186 12.99 -9.10 -13.03
C TRP A 186 13.30 -10.03 -14.22
N ASN A 187 12.26 -10.40 -14.96
CA ASN A 187 12.37 -11.24 -16.17
C ASN A 187 11.77 -10.57 -17.42
N GLY A 188 11.64 -9.23 -17.41
CA GLY A 188 10.99 -8.46 -18.44
C GLY A 188 9.62 -7.92 -18.00
N VAL A 189 9.02 -7.10 -18.88
CA VAL A 189 7.73 -6.46 -18.59
C VAL A 189 6.63 -7.52 -18.46
N PRO A 190 5.91 -7.57 -17.34
CA PRO A 190 4.81 -8.52 -17.19
C PRO A 190 3.60 -8.10 -18.05
N ASP A 191 2.80 -9.08 -18.45
CA ASP A 191 1.51 -8.85 -19.15
C ASP A 191 0.42 -8.52 -18.11
N CYS A 192 0.43 -7.30 -17.63
CA CYS A 192 -0.54 -6.78 -16.65
C CYS A 192 -0.59 -5.24 -16.68
N ASP A 193 -1.61 -4.67 -16.06
CA ASP A 193 -1.83 -3.21 -15.95
C ASP A 193 -0.89 -2.52 -14.95
N MET A 194 -0.44 -3.26 -13.94
CA MET A 194 0.51 -2.81 -12.93
C MET A 194 1.19 -4.00 -12.25
N PHE A 195 2.32 -3.75 -11.62
CA PHE A 195 3.04 -4.76 -10.82
C PHE A 195 3.71 -4.14 -9.59
N SER A 196 4.08 -4.99 -8.64
CA SER A 196 4.94 -4.66 -7.50
C SER A 196 6.23 -5.48 -7.59
N ILE A 197 7.28 -5.01 -6.95
CA ILE A 197 8.59 -5.67 -6.96
C ILE A 197 9.02 -6.11 -5.55
N GLY A 198 9.81 -7.19 -5.51
CA GLY A 198 10.63 -7.52 -4.35
C GLY A 198 12.08 -7.11 -4.57
N ASP A 199 12.90 -7.16 -3.52
CA ASP A 199 14.32 -6.78 -3.55
C ASP A 199 15.12 -7.49 -4.66
N GLY A 200 14.72 -8.70 -5.04
CA GLY A 200 15.36 -9.47 -6.11
C GLY A 200 15.17 -8.90 -7.52
N CYS A 201 14.25 -7.94 -7.69
CA CYS A 201 14.06 -7.25 -8.97
C CYS A 201 15.04 -6.09 -9.18
N LEU A 202 15.71 -5.58 -8.14
CA LEU A 202 16.53 -4.38 -8.17
C LEU A 202 17.90 -4.59 -8.86
N ASP A 203 17.90 -5.29 -9.99
CA ASP A 203 19.09 -5.48 -10.83
C ASP A 203 19.25 -4.34 -11.87
N ALA A 204 20.39 -4.36 -12.58
CA ALA A 204 20.69 -3.35 -13.59
C ALA A 204 19.67 -3.31 -14.75
N ARG A 205 19.05 -4.46 -15.09
CA ARG A 205 18.07 -4.55 -16.18
C ARG A 205 16.75 -3.88 -15.78
N PHE A 206 16.30 -4.08 -14.56
CA PHE A 206 15.10 -3.41 -14.04
C PHE A 206 15.30 -1.91 -13.96
N LYS A 207 16.48 -1.47 -13.48
CA LYS A 207 16.81 -0.04 -13.40
C LYS A 207 16.81 0.62 -14.77
N ALA A 208 17.44 -0.02 -15.76
CA ALA A 208 17.44 0.47 -17.13
C ALA A 208 16.00 0.53 -17.72
N PHE A 209 15.17 -0.47 -17.45
CA PHE A 209 13.76 -0.46 -17.83
C PHE A 209 13.02 0.75 -17.24
N CYS A 210 13.18 1.03 -15.95
CA CYS A 210 12.54 2.18 -15.32
C CYS A 210 12.98 3.52 -15.93
N GLU A 211 14.27 3.67 -16.23
CA GLU A 211 14.84 4.87 -16.87
C GLU A 211 14.32 5.06 -18.30
N GLU A 212 14.13 3.98 -19.04
CA GLU A 212 13.59 4.01 -20.40
C GLU A 212 12.07 4.24 -20.40
N GLN A 213 11.33 3.55 -19.53
CA GLN A 213 9.88 3.58 -19.52
C GLN A 213 9.33 4.88 -18.93
N TRP A 214 9.99 5.43 -17.90
CA TRP A 214 9.55 6.63 -17.18
C TRP A 214 10.69 7.65 -17.04
N PRO A 215 11.19 8.21 -18.16
CA PRO A 215 12.33 9.15 -18.15
C PRO A 215 11.99 10.50 -17.54
N GLU A 216 10.73 10.92 -17.66
CA GLU A 216 10.29 12.23 -17.22
C GLU A 216 10.06 12.25 -15.70
N LYS A 217 10.51 13.34 -15.06
CA LYS A 217 10.26 13.57 -13.64
C LYS A 217 8.76 13.65 -13.35
N SER A 218 8.35 13.09 -12.23
CA SER A 218 7.02 13.32 -11.69
C SER A 218 6.88 14.76 -11.18
N ILE A 219 5.65 15.23 -11.00
CA ILE A 219 5.38 16.57 -10.42
C ILE A 219 5.87 16.70 -8.97
N TYR A 220 6.32 15.62 -8.35
CA TYR A 220 6.80 15.56 -6.97
C TYR A 220 8.34 15.62 -6.86
N GLU A 221 9.04 15.69 -7.96
CA GLU A 221 10.51 15.70 -7.96
C GLU A 221 11.07 17.11 -8.13
N LYS A 222 12.02 17.49 -7.22
CA LYS A 222 12.83 18.70 -7.39
C LYS A 222 13.67 18.67 -8.65
#